data_d4a366e9c4675e883ddd21bafee5ad19
#
_entry.id   d4a366e9c4675e883ddd21bafee5ad19
#
_cell.length_a   1.000
_cell.length_b   1.000
_cell.length_c   1.000
_cell.angle_alpha   90.00
_cell.angle_beta   90.00
_cell.angle_gamma   90.00
#
_symmetry.space_group_name_H-M   'P 1'
#
loop_
_entity.id
_entity.type
_entity.pdbx_description
1 polymer ?
#
loop_
_entity_poly.entity_id
_entity_poly.type
_entity_poly.pdbx_seq_one_letter_code
_entity_poly.pdbx_strand_id
1 'polypeptide(L)'
;MPFNNLSAGKDDTYFSDGIAEELLGALAKVDGLRVAARRSSFSFKDREAELVEIASRLNVEHVLEGSVRRDGNRVRVTAALIDARAGFTIWSETYEREMHGIFALQDEITRAIVDTLKLKLAISAPSLPRSTEAYDDYLRGLFYSDKSTEEALRKSLEFFERALEKDPRFARAWTGIAKSWLWLADAYVKPLEAYSKVRDAAMNAINIDDGEAEAHVYLAETKRILDWDLRGAEAEYLRAFEIDSNSTPSNYFIAAFYAAVGERDKALGHLSRTAKIDPASLWVSNFACEIYRYFGLIDEAMAAGERSLQLDPTFVYSEPLLAALYREMGRFDDAIALYKKSQDISGRVPFGLAITYAKMNRREEAREILKAACATRGSYTPGDATAHVHVVLGENEEAIRELQRAYDEHSSSLHFIGIAPEFEQLRSDRRFVSVVQRIGLEPEKVFAANAQGTAASQALSAT
;
A
#
# COMPACT_ATOMS: atom_id res chain seq x y z
N MET A 1 -9.45 15.13 -8.90
CA MET A 1 -8.65 15.96 -7.96
C MET A 1 -9.36 15.99 -6.62
N PRO A 2 -8.71 16.24 -5.46
CA PRO A 2 -9.40 16.56 -4.22
C PRO A 2 -10.31 17.78 -4.41
N PHE A 3 -11.46 17.78 -3.75
CA PHE A 3 -12.38 18.90 -3.83
C PHE A 3 -12.03 19.97 -2.78
N ASN A 4 -12.17 21.22 -3.15
CA ASN A 4 -11.92 22.34 -2.25
C ASN A 4 -12.99 22.41 -1.16
N ASN A 5 -12.58 22.52 0.10
CA ASN A 5 -13.50 22.73 1.20
C ASN A 5 -13.88 24.21 1.30
N LEU A 6 -15.16 24.52 1.07
CA LEU A 6 -15.75 25.87 1.20
C LEU A 6 -16.66 25.99 2.42
N SER A 7 -16.65 24.99 3.33
CA SER A 7 -17.40 25.04 4.59
C SER A 7 -16.77 26.03 5.57
N ALA A 8 -17.56 26.54 6.52
CA ALA A 8 -17.06 27.47 7.54
C ALA A 8 -16.08 26.79 8.53
N GLY A 9 -16.21 25.48 8.74
CA GLY A 9 -15.36 24.68 9.62
C GLY A 9 -14.13 24.14 8.88
N LYS A 10 -12.93 24.42 9.41
CA LYS A 10 -11.70 23.79 8.90
C LYS A 10 -11.73 22.27 9.07
N ASP A 11 -12.50 21.78 10.02
CA ASP A 11 -12.64 20.34 10.32
C ASP A 11 -13.45 19.58 9.26
N ASP A 12 -14.12 20.25 8.30
CA ASP A 12 -14.89 19.61 7.24
C ASP A 12 -14.04 19.17 6.01
N THR A 13 -12.72 19.31 6.07
CA THR A 13 -11.82 18.87 4.98
C THR A 13 -11.96 17.39 4.67
N TYR A 14 -12.13 16.54 5.71
CA TYR A 14 -12.35 15.11 5.52
C TYR A 14 -13.59 14.82 4.67
N PHE A 15 -14.63 15.67 4.77
CA PHE A 15 -15.86 15.47 4.05
C PHE A 15 -15.70 15.77 2.56
N SER A 16 -15.02 16.89 2.19
CA SER A 16 -14.74 17.21 0.80
C SER A 16 -13.79 16.19 0.16
N ASP A 17 -12.78 15.72 0.89
CA ASP A 17 -11.88 14.67 0.47
C ASP A 17 -12.62 13.35 0.25
N GLY A 18 -13.49 12.96 1.19
CA GLY A 18 -14.26 11.74 1.09
C GLY A 18 -15.25 11.74 -0.08
N ILE A 19 -15.92 12.85 -0.35
CA ILE A 19 -16.79 12.98 -1.55
C ILE A 19 -15.97 12.78 -2.83
N ALA A 20 -14.79 13.40 -2.93
CA ALA A 20 -13.92 13.25 -4.09
C ALA A 20 -13.44 11.79 -4.25
N GLU A 21 -13.13 11.11 -3.14
CA GLU A 21 -12.71 9.69 -3.12
C GLU A 21 -13.84 8.76 -3.58
N GLU A 22 -15.05 8.96 -3.07
CA GLU A 22 -16.21 8.16 -3.47
C GLU A 22 -16.55 8.31 -4.96
N LEU A 23 -16.49 9.55 -5.47
CA LEU A 23 -16.67 9.80 -6.91
C LEU A 23 -15.57 9.12 -7.73
N LEU A 24 -14.34 9.16 -7.26
CA LEU A 24 -13.22 8.47 -7.90
C LEU A 24 -13.47 6.96 -7.92
N GLY A 25 -13.88 6.36 -6.81
CA GLY A 25 -14.21 4.93 -6.72
C GLY A 25 -15.39 4.53 -7.62
N ALA A 26 -16.42 5.38 -7.72
CA ALA A 26 -17.55 5.16 -8.61
C ALA A 26 -17.13 5.21 -10.09
N LEU A 27 -16.33 6.21 -10.47
CA LEU A 27 -15.82 6.37 -11.84
C LEU A 27 -14.85 5.25 -12.23
N ALA A 28 -14.05 4.73 -11.31
CA ALA A 28 -13.10 3.63 -11.57
C ALA A 28 -13.79 2.31 -11.94
N LYS A 29 -15.06 2.14 -11.54
CA LYS A 29 -15.89 0.96 -11.89
C LYS A 29 -16.55 1.08 -13.29
N VAL A 30 -16.37 2.19 -13.97
CA VAL A 30 -16.97 2.41 -15.31
C VAL A 30 -16.11 1.75 -16.39
N ASP A 31 -16.70 0.86 -17.17
CA ASP A 31 -16.01 0.17 -18.26
C ASP A 31 -15.42 1.16 -19.28
N GLY A 32 -14.15 0.97 -19.61
CA GLY A 32 -13.44 1.80 -20.56
C GLY A 32 -12.92 3.14 -20.00
N LEU A 33 -13.25 3.49 -18.75
CA LEU A 33 -12.69 4.68 -18.09
C LEU A 33 -11.50 4.28 -17.20
N ARG A 34 -10.36 4.90 -17.45
CA ARG A 34 -9.19 4.80 -16.57
C ARG A 34 -9.14 6.02 -15.68
N VAL A 35 -9.23 5.80 -14.38
CA VAL A 35 -9.24 6.88 -13.38
C VAL A 35 -7.92 6.82 -12.62
N ALA A 36 -7.24 7.97 -12.48
CA ALA A 36 -6.04 8.06 -11.66
C ALA A 36 -6.41 7.77 -10.20
N ALA A 37 -5.59 6.97 -9.54
CA ALA A 37 -5.87 6.55 -8.17
C ALA A 37 -5.87 7.75 -7.20
N ARG A 38 -6.59 7.57 -6.09
CA ARG A 38 -6.79 8.60 -5.08
C ARG A 38 -5.48 9.26 -4.64
N ARG A 39 -4.48 8.45 -4.24
CA ARG A 39 -3.20 9.00 -3.72
C ARG A 39 -2.48 9.86 -4.74
N SER A 40 -2.47 9.45 -6.01
CA SER A 40 -1.89 10.24 -7.10
C SER A 40 -2.62 11.56 -7.30
N SER A 41 -3.95 11.52 -7.34
CA SER A 41 -4.77 12.74 -7.47
C SER A 41 -4.59 13.67 -6.26
N PHE A 42 -4.54 13.11 -5.04
CA PHE A 42 -4.41 13.86 -3.79
C PHE A 42 -2.99 14.35 -3.52
N SER A 43 -1.96 13.83 -4.20
CA SER A 43 -0.61 14.36 -4.10
C SER A 43 -0.47 15.81 -4.60
N PHE A 44 -1.45 16.29 -5.36
CA PHE A 44 -1.55 17.67 -5.82
C PHE A 44 -2.40 18.58 -4.90
N LYS A 45 -2.89 18.04 -3.79
CA LYS A 45 -3.64 18.84 -2.81
C LYS A 45 -2.74 19.94 -2.25
N ASP A 46 -3.29 21.16 -2.16
CA ASP A 46 -2.59 22.35 -1.64
C ASP A 46 -1.28 22.71 -2.41
N ARG A 47 -1.12 22.20 -3.64
CA ARG A 47 -0.01 22.58 -4.54
C ARG A 47 -0.53 23.45 -5.67
N GLU A 48 0.19 24.54 -5.93
CA GLU A 48 -0.02 25.33 -7.15
C GLU A 48 0.66 24.58 -8.32
N ALA A 49 -0.13 23.85 -9.10
CA ALA A 49 0.34 23.16 -10.30
C ALA A 49 -0.62 23.46 -11.45
N GLU A 50 -0.04 23.68 -12.64
CA GLU A 50 -0.81 23.87 -13.86
C GLU A 50 -1.57 22.59 -14.25
N LEU A 51 -2.81 22.72 -14.76
CA LEU A 51 -3.64 21.57 -15.18
C LEU A 51 -2.93 20.64 -16.16
N VAL A 52 -2.13 21.21 -17.07
CA VAL A 52 -1.32 20.44 -18.04
C VAL A 52 -0.25 19.60 -17.33
N GLU A 53 0.37 20.14 -16.29
CA GLU A 53 1.36 19.41 -15.48
C GLU A 53 0.68 18.26 -14.72
N ILE A 54 -0.45 18.52 -14.08
CA ILE A 54 -1.23 17.50 -13.37
C ILE A 54 -1.61 16.37 -14.33
N ALA A 55 -2.19 16.72 -15.48
CA ALA A 55 -2.62 15.75 -16.48
C ALA A 55 -1.45 14.90 -17.03
N SER A 56 -0.31 15.53 -17.27
CA SER A 56 0.90 14.83 -17.71
C SER A 56 1.42 13.86 -16.66
N ARG A 57 1.49 14.28 -15.39
CA ARG A 57 1.97 13.44 -14.29
C ARG A 57 1.03 12.28 -13.97
N LEU A 58 -0.28 12.50 -14.07
CA LEU A 58 -1.30 11.48 -13.85
C LEU A 58 -1.60 10.63 -15.09
N ASN A 59 -1.04 11.01 -16.25
CA ASN A 59 -1.30 10.38 -17.54
C ASN A 59 -2.80 10.31 -17.87
N VAL A 60 -3.50 11.44 -17.71
CA VAL A 60 -4.94 11.61 -17.97
C VAL A 60 -5.20 12.69 -19.01
N GLU A 61 -6.33 12.60 -19.72
CA GLU A 61 -6.78 13.62 -20.70
C GLU A 61 -7.74 14.61 -20.08
N HIS A 62 -8.47 14.19 -19.05
CA HIS A 62 -9.49 14.99 -18.37
C HIS A 62 -9.21 15.08 -16.88
N VAL A 63 -9.50 16.22 -16.29
CA VAL A 63 -9.39 16.47 -14.86
C VAL A 63 -10.77 16.83 -14.30
N LEU A 64 -11.21 16.09 -13.27
CA LEU A 64 -12.38 16.44 -12.48
C LEU A 64 -11.95 17.32 -11.31
N GLU A 65 -12.44 18.55 -11.25
CA GLU A 65 -12.26 19.48 -10.14
C GLU A 65 -13.60 19.78 -9.48
N GLY A 66 -13.54 20.26 -8.24
CA GLY A 66 -14.76 20.63 -7.56
C GLY A 66 -14.55 21.31 -6.23
N SER A 67 -15.68 21.67 -5.63
CA SER A 67 -15.72 22.20 -4.27
C SER A 67 -16.93 21.66 -3.53
N VAL A 68 -16.80 21.54 -2.22
CA VAL A 68 -17.85 21.10 -1.31
C VAL A 68 -18.04 22.15 -0.22
N ARG A 69 -19.31 22.54 -0.01
CA ARG A 69 -19.73 23.37 1.11
C ARG A 69 -20.76 22.63 1.93
N ARG A 70 -20.46 22.39 3.19
CA ARG A 70 -21.41 21.85 4.16
C ARG A 70 -21.89 22.96 5.08
N ASP A 71 -23.19 23.05 5.25
CA ASP A 71 -23.84 23.97 6.19
C ASP A 71 -24.94 23.21 6.94
N GLY A 72 -24.63 22.75 8.14
CA GLY A 72 -25.49 21.88 8.92
C GLY A 72 -25.87 20.60 8.15
N ASN A 73 -27.15 20.47 7.81
CA ASN A 73 -27.70 19.33 7.07
C ASN A 73 -27.70 19.53 5.52
N ARG A 74 -27.23 20.67 5.02
CA ARG A 74 -27.16 20.96 3.59
C ARG A 74 -25.76 20.79 3.07
N VAL A 75 -25.66 20.18 1.89
CA VAL A 75 -24.40 20.01 1.16
C VAL A 75 -24.58 20.60 -0.24
N ARG A 76 -23.66 21.47 -0.62
CA ARG A 76 -23.52 21.97 -1.98
C ARG A 76 -22.21 21.45 -2.55
N VAL A 77 -22.31 20.76 -3.70
CA VAL A 77 -21.17 20.26 -4.45
C VAL A 77 -21.16 20.91 -5.81
N THR A 78 -20.06 21.55 -6.15
CA THR A 78 -19.78 22.00 -7.53
C THR A 78 -18.74 21.07 -8.11
N ALA A 79 -19.00 20.52 -9.30
CA ALA A 79 -18.07 19.65 -10.00
C ALA A 79 -17.92 20.13 -11.44
N ALA A 80 -16.69 20.07 -11.96
CA ALA A 80 -16.36 20.48 -13.33
C ALA A 80 -15.39 19.48 -13.93
N LEU A 81 -15.66 19.01 -15.14
CA LEU A 81 -14.79 18.18 -15.94
C LEU A 81 -14.10 19.04 -16.98
N ILE A 82 -12.77 19.02 -17.00
CA ILE A 82 -11.92 19.89 -17.82
C ILE A 82 -11.11 19.02 -18.77
N ASP A 83 -11.07 19.38 -20.04
CA ASP A 83 -10.06 18.88 -20.99
C ASP A 83 -8.72 19.53 -20.63
N ALA A 84 -7.79 18.73 -20.11
CA ALA A 84 -6.53 19.25 -19.58
C ALA A 84 -5.54 19.70 -20.65
N ARG A 85 -5.69 19.22 -21.90
CA ARG A 85 -4.87 19.67 -23.05
C ARG A 85 -5.34 20.97 -23.61
N ALA A 86 -6.67 21.10 -23.75
CA ALA A 86 -7.29 22.28 -24.34
C ALA A 86 -7.55 23.40 -23.31
N GLY A 87 -7.52 23.07 -22.01
CA GLY A 87 -7.79 24.02 -20.92
C GLY A 87 -9.26 24.46 -20.82
N PHE A 88 -10.21 23.74 -21.45
CA PHE A 88 -11.61 24.11 -21.47
C PHE A 88 -12.44 23.20 -20.59
N THR A 89 -13.37 23.79 -19.84
CA THR A 89 -14.40 23.06 -19.12
C THR A 89 -15.40 22.47 -20.11
N ILE A 90 -15.50 21.13 -20.15
CA ILE A 90 -16.45 20.42 -21.02
C ILE A 90 -17.78 20.16 -20.35
N TRP A 91 -17.81 20.18 -19.03
CA TRP A 91 -19.01 20.05 -18.21
C TRP A 91 -18.77 20.69 -16.84
N SER A 92 -19.80 21.37 -16.31
CA SER A 92 -19.80 21.91 -14.94
C SER A 92 -21.22 22.03 -14.43
N GLU A 93 -21.45 21.51 -13.24
CA GLU A 93 -22.75 21.63 -12.56
C GLU A 93 -22.57 21.85 -11.06
N THR A 94 -23.61 22.45 -10.47
CA THR A 94 -23.70 22.65 -9.03
C THR A 94 -24.95 21.96 -8.51
N TYR A 95 -24.75 21.14 -7.51
CA TYR A 95 -25.79 20.36 -6.84
C TYR A 95 -25.97 20.85 -5.41
N GLU A 96 -27.21 20.91 -4.97
CA GLU A 96 -27.55 21.22 -3.59
C GLU A 96 -28.54 20.18 -3.07
N ARG A 97 -28.17 19.48 -1.99
CA ARG A 97 -28.95 18.40 -1.37
C ARG A 97 -28.86 18.49 0.15
N GLU A 98 -29.83 17.88 0.81
CA GLU A 98 -29.68 17.54 2.22
C GLU A 98 -28.77 16.32 2.37
N MET A 99 -28.14 16.13 3.54
CA MET A 99 -27.19 15.03 3.79
C MET A 99 -27.75 13.64 3.45
N HIS A 100 -29.05 13.41 3.71
CA HIS A 100 -29.67 12.14 3.36
C HIS A 100 -29.75 11.87 1.85
N GLY A 101 -29.56 12.87 1.00
CA GLY A 101 -29.53 12.77 -0.45
C GLY A 101 -28.11 12.68 -1.04
N ILE A 102 -27.07 12.57 -0.21
CA ILE A 102 -25.67 12.62 -0.66
C ILE A 102 -25.31 11.49 -1.62
N PHE A 103 -25.87 10.31 -1.43
CA PHE A 103 -25.62 9.16 -2.28
C PHE A 103 -26.26 9.31 -3.67
N ALA A 104 -27.50 9.81 -3.71
CA ALA A 104 -28.15 10.14 -4.99
C ALA A 104 -27.37 11.21 -5.76
N LEU A 105 -26.78 12.16 -5.05
CA LEU A 105 -25.91 13.18 -5.62
C LEU A 105 -24.65 12.58 -6.26
N GLN A 106 -23.98 11.65 -5.59
CA GLN A 106 -22.80 10.98 -6.14
C GLN A 106 -23.13 10.21 -7.42
N ASP A 107 -24.26 9.50 -7.42
CA ASP A 107 -24.76 8.79 -8.60
C ASP A 107 -25.10 9.77 -9.74
N GLU A 108 -25.72 10.90 -9.44
CA GLU A 108 -26.05 11.95 -10.44
C GLU A 108 -24.77 12.50 -11.07
N ILE A 109 -23.75 12.86 -10.27
CA ILE A 109 -22.48 13.39 -10.77
C ILE A 109 -21.77 12.31 -11.62
N THR A 110 -21.70 11.07 -11.14
CA THR A 110 -21.06 9.98 -11.87
C THR A 110 -21.72 9.76 -13.22
N ARG A 111 -23.07 9.72 -13.29
CA ARG A 111 -23.82 9.57 -14.55
C ARG A 111 -23.55 10.74 -15.49
N ALA A 112 -23.60 11.98 -15.00
CA ALA A 112 -23.36 13.16 -15.81
C ALA A 112 -21.95 13.17 -16.44
N ILE A 113 -20.93 12.72 -15.71
CA ILE A 113 -19.58 12.58 -16.23
C ILE A 113 -19.50 11.48 -17.31
N VAL A 114 -20.11 10.32 -17.06
CA VAL A 114 -20.13 9.19 -18.00
C VAL A 114 -20.86 9.57 -19.29
N ASP A 115 -22.01 10.24 -19.18
CA ASP A 115 -22.78 10.72 -20.34
C ASP A 115 -21.98 11.75 -21.14
N THR A 116 -21.29 12.66 -20.46
CA THR A 116 -20.42 13.68 -21.08
C THR A 116 -19.27 13.03 -21.86
N LEU A 117 -18.66 11.98 -21.30
CA LEU A 117 -17.58 11.20 -21.93
C LEU A 117 -18.11 10.17 -22.95
N LYS A 118 -19.42 10.03 -23.13
CA LYS A 118 -20.07 9.07 -24.04
C LYS A 118 -19.68 7.62 -23.80
N LEU A 119 -19.48 7.25 -22.54
CA LEU A 119 -19.14 5.90 -22.11
C LEU A 119 -20.39 5.07 -21.84
N LYS A 120 -20.28 3.73 -21.94
CA LYS A 120 -21.35 2.83 -21.54
C LYS A 120 -21.25 2.56 -20.04
N LEU A 121 -22.35 2.80 -19.34
CA LEU A 121 -22.46 2.51 -17.91
C LEU A 121 -22.81 1.05 -17.69
N ALA A 122 -21.84 0.28 -17.14
CA ALA A 122 -22.11 -0.96 -16.41
C ALA A 122 -21.84 -0.66 -14.93
N ILE A 123 -22.82 -0.09 -14.21
CA ILE A 123 -22.66 0.23 -12.79
C ILE A 123 -23.32 -0.88 -11.97
N SER A 124 -22.52 -1.65 -11.22
CA SER A 124 -22.99 -2.25 -9.98
C SER A 124 -23.12 -1.15 -8.95
N ALA A 125 -24.31 -0.90 -8.45
CA ALA A 125 -24.51 0.07 -7.37
C ALA A 125 -23.67 -0.39 -6.14
N PRO A 126 -22.77 0.48 -5.63
CA PRO A 126 -22.02 0.14 -4.43
C PRO A 126 -22.98 -0.05 -3.25
N SER A 127 -22.61 -0.92 -2.29
CA SER A 127 -23.38 -1.03 -1.04
C SER A 127 -23.21 0.25 -0.24
N LEU A 128 -24.20 1.11 -0.33
CA LEU A 128 -24.23 2.40 0.37
C LEU A 128 -24.76 2.19 1.79
N PRO A 129 -24.24 2.92 2.80
CA PRO A 129 -24.75 2.83 4.16
C PRO A 129 -26.20 3.35 4.23
N ARG A 130 -26.96 2.81 5.17
CA ARG A 130 -28.35 3.19 5.39
C ARG A 130 -28.50 4.48 6.21
N SER A 131 -27.41 4.93 6.85
CA SER A 131 -27.33 6.08 7.75
C SER A 131 -26.29 7.09 7.24
N THR A 132 -26.69 8.36 7.15
CA THR A 132 -25.77 9.46 6.82
C THR A 132 -24.73 9.71 7.92
N GLU A 133 -25.11 9.43 9.17
CA GLU A 133 -24.18 9.52 10.30
C GLU A 133 -23.13 8.41 10.26
N ALA A 134 -23.51 7.19 9.82
CA ALA A 134 -22.56 6.11 9.58
C ALA A 134 -21.57 6.50 8.46
N TYR A 135 -22.08 7.14 7.42
CA TYR A 135 -21.25 7.61 6.30
C TYR A 135 -20.26 8.71 6.73
N ASP A 136 -20.68 9.68 7.53
CA ASP A 136 -19.80 10.73 8.04
C ASP A 136 -18.65 10.14 8.88
N ASP A 137 -18.93 9.20 9.77
CA ASP A 137 -17.88 8.50 10.53
C ASP A 137 -16.98 7.65 9.60
N TYR A 138 -17.52 6.97 8.59
CA TYR A 138 -16.73 6.23 7.61
C TYR A 138 -15.74 7.15 6.86
N LEU A 139 -16.17 8.32 6.39
CA LEU A 139 -15.29 9.29 5.71
C LEU A 139 -14.18 9.80 6.64
N ARG A 140 -14.46 9.98 7.92
CA ARG A 140 -13.43 10.29 8.93
C ARG A 140 -12.45 9.15 9.08
N GLY A 141 -12.95 7.91 9.13
CA GLY A 141 -12.13 6.69 9.17
C GLY A 141 -11.15 6.65 7.99
N LEU A 142 -11.61 6.88 6.76
CA LEU A 142 -10.77 6.95 5.57
C LEU A 142 -9.70 8.02 5.68
N PHE A 143 -10.08 9.24 6.07
CA PHE A 143 -9.15 10.36 6.23
C PHE A 143 -8.00 10.06 7.19
N TYR A 144 -8.29 9.36 8.30
CA TYR A 144 -7.25 8.99 9.26
C TYR A 144 -6.43 7.79 8.79
N SER A 145 -7.03 6.79 8.13
CA SER A 145 -6.31 5.59 7.67
C SER A 145 -5.20 5.92 6.66
N ASP A 146 -5.35 6.99 5.88
CA ASP A 146 -4.38 7.38 4.88
C ASP A 146 -3.10 8.03 5.43
N LYS A 147 -3.14 8.53 6.67
CA LYS A 147 -1.97 9.13 7.32
C LYS A 147 -0.91 8.10 7.72
N SER A 148 -1.28 6.81 7.80
CA SER A 148 -0.37 5.68 8.03
C SER A 148 0.52 5.77 9.30
N THR A 149 0.16 6.60 10.29
CA THR A 149 0.80 6.65 11.62
C THR A 149 0.01 5.81 12.60
N GLU A 150 0.65 5.30 13.68
CA GLU A 150 -0.05 4.49 14.68
C GLU A 150 -1.28 5.21 15.26
N GLU A 151 -1.11 6.46 15.69
CA GLU A 151 -2.19 7.28 16.25
C GLU A 151 -3.34 7.43 15.26
N ALA A 152 -3.02 7.74 14.00
CA ALA A 152 -4.04 7.93 12.97
C ALA A 152 -4.75 6.62 12.62
N LEU A 153 -4.03 5.49 12.52
CA LEU A 153 -4.63 4.18 12.27
C LEU A 153 -5.55 3.75 13.41
N ARG A 154 -5.17 3.97 14.69
CA ARG A 154 -6.05 3.69 15.83
C ARG A 154 -7.29 4.58 15.81
N LYS A 155 -7.13 5.86 15.46
CA LYS A 155 -8.25 6.79 15.31
C LYS A 155 -9.18 6.42 14.14
N SER A 156 -8.64 5.88 13.06
CA SER A 156 -9.46 5.38 11.95
C SER A 156 -10.34 4.20 12.38
N LEU A 157 -9.80 3.28 13.20
CA LEU A 157 -10.56 2.17 13.77
C LEU A 157 -11.77 2.67 14.59
N GLU A 158 -11.55 3.66 15.48
CA GLU A 158 -12.64 4.25 16.29
C GLU A 158 -13.77 4.79 15.41
N PHE A 159 -13.44 5.45 14.30
CA PHE A 159 -14.44 6.00 13.40
C PHE A 159 -15.16 4.92 12.58
N PHE A 160 -14.46 3.89 12.09
CA PHE A 160 -15.11 2.79 11.40
C PHE A 160 -16.00 1.97 12.34
N GLU A 161 -15.60 1.73 13.58
CA GLU A 161 -16.41 1.09 14.59
C GLU A 161 -17.70 1.89 14.88
N ARG A 162 -17.60 3.22 15.05
CA ARG A 162 -18.77 4.09 15.20
C ARG A 162 -19.69 4.08 13.96
N ALA A 163 -19.13 3.96 12.76
CA ALA A 163 -19.93 3.79 11.55
C ALA A 163 -20.72 2.49 11.59
N LEU A 164 -20.11 1.40 12.09
CA LEU A 164 -20.74 0.09 12.23
C LEU A 164 -21.75 0.02 13.39
N GLU A 165 -21.56 0.80 14.45
CA GLU A 165 -22.60 0.95 15.51
C GLU A 165 -23.90 1.53 14.94
N LYS A 166 -23.81 2.43 13.94
CA LYS A 166 -24.94 3.07 13.29
C LYS A 166 -25.50 2.25 12.12
N ASP A 167 -24.64 1.55 11.37
CA ASP A 167 -25.03 0.64 10.31
C ASP A 167 -24.13 -0.62 10.30
N PRO A 168 -24.51 -1.69 11.01
CA PRO A 168 -23.74 -2.93 11.09
C PRO A 168 -23.55 -3.64 9.73
N ARG A 169 -24.32 -3.28 8.71
CA ARG A 169 -24.23 -3.84 7.35
C ARG A 169 -23.45 -2.97 6.38
N PHE A 170 -22.66 -2.06 6.86
CA PHE A 170 -21.81 -1.23 6.02
C PHE A 170 -20.49 -1.96 5.69
N ALA A 171 -20.46 -2.74 4.60
CA ALA A 171 -19.32 -3.57 4.18
C ALA A 171 -18.01 -2.78 4.10
N ARG A 172 -18.02 -1.58 3.52
CA ARG A 172 -16.84 -0.72 3.36
C ARG A 172 -16.22 -0.29 4.70
N ALA A 173 -17.02 -0.11 5.74
CA ALA A 173 -16.48 0.20 7.06
C ALA A 173 -15.72 -1.00 7.64
N TRP A 174 -16.20 -2.23 7.41
CA TRP A 174 -15.47 -3.44 7.72
C TRP A 174 -14.17 -3.57 6.92
N THR A 175 -14.19 -3.27 5.62
CA THR A 175 -12.98 -3.21 4.77
C THR A 175 -11.98 -2.18 5.32
N GLY A 176 -12.46 -1.01 5.77
CA GLY A 176 -11.64 0.01 6.41
C GLY A 176 -10.97 -0.46 7.71
N ILE A 177 -11.70 -1.24 8.54
CA ILE A 177 -11.14 -1.88 9.74
C ILE A 177 -10.04 -2.86 9.36
N ALA A 178 -10.28 -3.74 8.36
CA ALA A 178 -9.28 -4.69 7.88
C ALA A 178 -8.01 -3.98 7.41
N LYS A 179 -8.14 -2.92 6.60
CA LYS A 179 -7.04 -2.06 6.14
C LYS A 179 -6.24 -1.49 7.31
N SER A 180 -6.93 -0.92 8.31
CA SER A 180 -6.27 -0.25 9.43
C SER A 180 -5.49 -1.23 10.29
N TRP A 181 -6.03 -2.42 10.57
CA TRP A 181 -5.33 -3.47 11.29
C TRP A 181 -4.15 -4.04 10.50
N LEU A 182 -4.28 -4.19 9.16
CA LEU A 182 -3.20 -4.64 8.30
C LEU A 182 -1.98 -3.70 8.38
N TRP A 183 -2.20 -2.38 8.38
CA TRP A 183 -1.11 -1.41 8.49
C TRP A 183 -0.58 -1.23 9.92
N LEU A 184 -1.32 -1.66 10.94
CA LEU A 184 -0.83 -1.75 12.32
C LEU A 184 0.05 -2.99 12.54
N ALA A 185 -0.16 -4.06 11.76
CA ALA A 185 0.60 -5.29 11.86
C ALA A 185 2.09 -5.07 11.62
N ASP A 186 2.93 -5.88 12.25
CA ASP A 186 4.41 -5.87 12.17
C ASP A 186 5.09 -4.55 12.60
N ALA A 187 4.43 -3.42 12.40
CA ALA A 187 4.97 -2.12 12.77
C ALA A 187 4.69 -1.76 14.25
N TYR A 188 3.47 -2.02 14.73
CA TYR A 188 2.96 -1.54 16.02
C TYR A 188 2.32 -2.63 16.86
N VAL A 189 1.78 -3.66 16.22
CA VAL A 189 1.06 -4.76 16.86
C VAL A 189 1.65 -6.08 16.37
N LYS A 190 1.66 -7.10 17.23
CA LYS A 190 2.12 -8.44 16.86
C LYS A 190 1.30 -8.99 15.70
N PRO A 191 1.93 -9.62 14.68
CA PRO A 191 1.25 -10.11 13.49
C PRO A 191 0.04 -11.00 13.79
N LEU A 192 0.22 -12.01 14.64
CA LEU A 192 -0.84 -12.97 14.98
C LEU A 192 -2.11 -12.27 15.54
N GLU A 193 -1.95 -11.24 16.37
CA GLU A 193 -3.06 -10.44 16.90
C GLU A 193 -3.71 -9.60 15.80
N ALA A 194 -2.90 -8.83 15.06
CA ALA A 194 -3.40 -7.89 14.06
C ALA A 194 -4.07 -8.62 12.89
N TYR A 195 -3.42 -9.66 12.33
CA TYR A 195 -3.99 -10.40 11.21
C TYR A 195 -5.23 -11.22 11.57
N SER A 196 -5.41 -11.64 12.84
CA SER A 196 -6.68 -12.19 13.29
C SER A 196 -7.81 -11.16 13.17
N LYS A 197 -7.56 -9.89 13.54
CA LYS A 197 -8.52 -8.79 13.35
C LYS A 197 -8.78 -8.45 11.89
N VAL A 198 -7.73 -8.50 11.05
CA VAL A 198 -7.88 -8.35 9.59
C VAL A 198 -8.83 -9.40 9.04
N ARG A 199 -8.64 -10.68 9.42
CA ARG A 199 -9.49 -11.80 8.97
C ARG A 199 -10.94 -11.58 9.33
N ASP A 200 -11.21 -11.31 10.60
CA ASP A 200 -12.58 -11.11 11.10
C ASP A 200 -13.27 -9.99 10.33
N ALA A 201 -12.59 -8.86 10.14
CA ALA A 201 -13.15 -7.70 9.45
C ALA A 201 -13.35 -7.97 7.95
N ALA A 202 -12.37 -8.58 7.26
CA ALA A 202 -12.48 -8.93 5.85
C ALA A 202 -13.63 -9.93 5.59
N MET A 203 -13.77 -10.94 6.42
CA MET A 203 -14.87 -11.90 6.33
C MET A 203 -16.23 -11.23 6.56
N ASN A 204 -16.35 -10.32 7.52
CA ASN A 204 -17.58 -9.56 7.73
C ASN A 204 -17.92 -8.70 6.51
N ALA A 205 -16.95 -8.03 5.91
CA ALA A 205 -17.15 -7.25 4.69
C ALA A 205 -17.67 -8.13 3.55
N ILE A 206 -17.01 -9.25 3.25
CA ILE A 206 -17.37 -10.18 2.17
C ILE A 206 -18.76 -10.81 2.42
N ASN A 207 -19.08 -11.19 3.64
CA ASN A 207 -20.40 -11.73 3.98
C ASN A 207 -21.54 -10.72 3.75
N ILE A 208 -21.26 -9.43 3.83
CA ILE A 208 -22.25 -8.37 3.56
C ILE A 208 -22.30 -8.05 2.07
N ASP A 209 -21.14 -7.93 1.43
CA ASP A 209 -20.98 -7.61 0.01
C ASP A 209 -19.74 -8.32 -0.57
N ASP A 210 -19.95 -9.40 -1.32
CA ASP A 210 -18.90 -10.17 -2.02
C ASP A 210 -18.23 -9.36 -3.16
N GLY A 211 -18.75 -8.18 -3.48
CA GLY A 211 -18.17 -7.24 -4.46
C GLY A 211 -17.10 -6.31 -3.90
N GLU A 212 -16.73 -6.43 -2.63
CA GLU A 212 -15.67 -5.64 -2.00
C GLU A 212 -14.27 -6.19 -2.33
N ALA A 213 -13.68 -5.75 -3.45
CA ALA A 213 -12.39 -6.26 -3.95
C ALA A 213 -11.26 -6.20 -2.90
N GLU A 214 -11.13 -5.08 -2.17
CA GLU A 214 -10.08 -4.95 -1.16
C GLU A 214 -10.27 -5.90 0.03
N ALA A 215 -11.51 -6.25 0.37
CA ALA A 215 -11.77 -7.23 1.44
C ALA A 215 -11.21 -8.62 1.06
N HIS A 216 -11.33 -9.03 -0.20
CA HIS A 216 -10.71 -10.26 -0.71
C HIS A 216 -9.18 -10.18 -0.66
N VAL A 217 -8.57 -9.02 -0.97
CA VAL A 217 -7.11 -8.83 -0.81
C VAL A 217 -6.69 -9.04 0.65
N TYR A 218 -7.42 -8.45 1.60
CA TYR A 218 -7.07 -8.58 3.02
C TYR A 218 -7.32 -10.00 3.55
N LEU A 219 -8.34 -10.70 3.04
CA LEU A 219 -8.53 -12.11 3.35
C LEU A 219 -7.39 -12.97 2.78
N ALA A 220 -6.92 -12.67 1.56
CA ALA A 220 -5.75 -13.33 0.96
C ALA A 220 -4.50 -13.18 1.83
N GLU A 221 -4.23 -11.95 2.30
CA GLU A 221 -3.12 -11.69 3.22
C GLU A 221 -3.22 -12.55 4.49
N THR A 222 -4.42 -12.70 5.07
CA THR A 222 -4.57 -13.53 6.28
C THR A 222 -4.36 -15.02 6.00
N LYS A 223 -4.84 -15.55 4.86
CA LYS A 223 -4.58 -16.94 4.46
C LYS A 223 -3.10 -17.19 4.27
N ARG A 224 -2.39 -16.26 3.63
CA ARG A 224 -0.95 -16.33 3.41
C ARG A 224 -0.17 -16.30 4.73
N ILE A 225 -0.53 -15.43 5.66
CA ILE A 225 0.26 -15.15 6.87
C ILE A 225 -0.14 -16.04 8.05
N LEU A 226 -1.43 -16.24 8.29
CA LEU A 226 -1.88 -17.02 9.44
C LEU A 226 -1.97 -18.53 9.15
N ASP A 227 -2.36 -18.90 7.92
CA ASP A 227 -2.62 -20.30 7.57
C ASP A 227 -1.50 -20.92 6.74
N TRP A 228 -0.58 -20.12 6.23
CA TRP A 228 0.41 -20.50 5.22
C TRP A 228 -0.24 -21.15 3.99
N ASP A 229 -1.52 -20.81 3.74
CA ASP A 229 -2.32 -21.29 2.61
C ASP A 229 -2.14 -20.40 1.38
N LEU A 230 -1.05 -20.63 0.64
CA LEU A 230 -0.73 -19.84 -0.55
C LEU A 230 -1.73 -20.08 -1.70
N ARG A 231 -2.34 -21.28 -1.78
CA ARG A 231 -3.35 -21.56 -2.81
C ARG A 231 -4.66 -20.83 -2.53
N GLY A 232 -5.11 -20.87 -1.29
CA GLY A 232 -6.28 -20.11 -0.86
C GLY A 232 -6.06 -18.60 -0.95
N ALA A 233 -4.84 -18.12 -0.69
CA ALA A 233 -4.48 -16.72 -0.87
C ALA A 233 -4.54 -16.31 -2.36
N GLU A 234 -3.96 -17.11 -3.27
CA GLU A 234 -4.02 -16.86 -4.73
C GLU A 234 -5.46 -16.78 -5.22
N ALA A 235 -6.33 -17.68 -4.76
CA ALA A 235 -7.74 -17.68 -5.15
C ALA A 235 -8.45 -16.36 -4.74
N GLU A 236 -8.22 -15.86 -3.53
CA GLU A 236 -8.79 -14.59 -3.08
C GLU A 236 -8.21 -13.39 -3.83
N TYR A 237 -6.91 -13.37 -4.11
CA TYR A 237 -6.32 -12.34 -4.95
C TYR A 237 -6.88 -12.29 -6.36
N LEU A 238 -7.08 -13.46 -6.98
CA LEU A 238 -7.70 -13.56 -8.29
C LEU A 238 -9.16 -13.09 -8.25
N ARG A 239 -9.90 -13.44 -7.20
CA ARG A 239 -11.26 -12.94 -6.98
C ARG A 239 -11.29 -11.42 -6.87
N ALA A 240 -10.39 -10.81 -6.10
CA ALA A 240 -10.27 -9.36 -6.01
C ALA A 240 -10.00 -8.71 -7.38
N PHE A 241 -9.12 -9.33 -8.18
CA PHE A 241 -8.79 -8.87 -9.51
C PHE A 241 -9.94 -9.00 -10.50
N GLU A 242 -10.76 -10.05 -10.40
CA GLU A 242 -11.99 -10.22 -11.19
C GLU A 242 -13.03 -9.14 -10.87
N ILE A 243 -13.19 -8.78 -9.58
CA ILE A 243 -14.13 -7.74 -9.13
C ILE A 243 -13.67 -6.36 -9.61
N ASP A 244 -12.40 -6.01 -9.40
CA ASP A 244 -11.82 -4.72 -9.84
C ASP A 244 -10.38 -4.90 -10.31
N SER A 245 -10.21 -5.13 -11.61
CA SER A 245 -8.88 -5.28 -12.23
C SER A 245 -8.06 -3.98 -12.23
N ASN A 246 -8.67 -2.83 -11.97
CA ASN A 246 -8.00 -1.52 -11.91
C ASN A 246 -7.72 -1.07 -10.47
N SER A 247 -8.11 -1.84 -9.46
CA SER A 247 -7.73 -1.57 -8.07
C SER A 247 -6.21 -1.55 -7.91
N THR A 248 -5.66 -0.41 -7.53
CA THR A 248 -4.23 -0.25 -7.24
C THR A 248 -3.79 -1.15 -6.09
N PRO A 249 -4.50 -1.18 -4.92
CA PRO A 249 -4.16 -2.09 -3.83
C PRO A 249 -4.14 -3.56 -4.27
N SER A 250 -5.18 -4.01 -4.98
CA SER A 250 -5.22 -5.40 -5.45
C SER A 250 -4.00 -5.75 -6.30
N ASN A 251 -3.66 -4.89 -7.27
CA ASN A 251 -2.56 -5.18 -8.18
C ASN A 251 -1.17 -5.20 -7.50
N TYR A 252 -0.87 -4.30 -6.55
CA TYR A 252 0.44 -4.34 -5.90
C TYR A 252 0.56 -5.48 -4.87
N PHE A 253 -0.51 -5.86 -4.17
CA PHE A 253 -0.48 -7.04 -3.29
C PHE A 253 -0.33 -8.34 -4.11
N ILE A 254 -1.02 -8.45 -5.25
CA ILE A 254 -0.86 -9.59 -6.17
C ILE A 254 0.57 -9.65 -6.71
N ALA A 255 1.17 -8.50 -7.07
CA ALA A 255 2.56 -8.46 -7.51
C ALA A 255 3.52 -8.94 -6.42
N ALA A 256 3.32 -8.49 -5.17
CA ALA A 256 4.13 -8.91 -4.02
C ALA A 256 3.96 -10.41 -3.73
N PHE A 257 2.73 -10.92 -3.81
CA PHE A 257 2.46 -12.35 -3.67
C PHE A 257 3.19 -13.18 -4.73
N TYR A 258 3.05 -12.84 -6.01
CA TYR A 258 3.74 -13.57 -7.08
C TYR A 258 5.27 -13.44 -6.99
N ALA A 259 5.80 -12.32 -6.52
CA ALA A 259 7.22 -12.20 -6.23
C ALA A 259 7.64 -13.19 -5.12
N ALA A 260 6.91 -13.21 -4.00
CA ALA A 260 7.20 -14.09 -2.88
C ALA A 260 7.20 -15.58 -3.25
N VAL A 261 6.29 -16.02 -4.14
CA VAL A 261 6.21 -17.42 -4.60
C VAL A 261 7.11 -17.72 -5.83
N GLY A 262 7.95 -16.77 -6.25
CA GLY A 262 8.92 -16.94 -7.34
C GLY A 262 8.34 -16.86 -8.76
N GLU A 263 7.13 -16.36 -8.92
CA GLU A 263 6.47 -16.16 -10.22
C GLU A 263 6.84 -14.78 -10.81
N ARG A 264 8.09 -14.64 -11.23
CA ARG A 264 8.69 -13.37 -11.65
C ARG A 264 7.87 -12.63 -12.72
N ASP A 265 7.48 -13.32 -13.80
CA ASP A 265 6.79 -12.67 -14.92
C ASP A 265 5.40 -12.17 -14.53
N LYS A 266 4.68 -12.93 -13.70
CA LYS A 266 3.38 -12.50 -13.16
C LYS A 266 3.55 -11.28 -12.24
N ALA A 267 4.55 -11.28 -11.35
CA ALA A 267 4.84 -10.16 -10.47
C ALA A 267 5.12 -8.88 -11.27
N LEU A 268 6.02 -8.95 -12.26
CA LEU A 268 6.38 -7.83 -13.11
C LEU A 268 5.20 -7.35 -13.98
N GLY A 269 4.35 -8.27 -14.44
CA GLY A 269 3.12 -7.96 -15.18
C GLY A 269 2.15 -7.10 -14.35
N HIS A 270 1.89 -7.48 -13.10
CA HIS A 270 1.04 -6.71 -12.18
C HIS A 270 1.68 -5.37 -11.79
N LEU A 271 2.99 -5.31 -11.55
CA LEU A 271 3.69 -4.04 -11.32
C LEU A 271 3.57 -3.08 -12.50
N SER A 272 3.79 -3.57 -13.73
CA SER A 272 3.64 -2.75 -14.93
C SER A 272 2.21 -2.21 -15.10
N ARG A 273 1.21 -3.05 -14.77
CA ARG A 273 -0.20 -2.64 -14.78
C ARG A 273 -0.45 -1.55 -13.73
N THR A 274 0.01 -1.76 -12.51
CA THR A 274 -0.18 -0.82 -11.40
C THR A 274 0.46 0.53 -11.69
N ALA A 275 1.67 0.54 -12.25
CA ALA A 275 2.35 1.78 -12.64
C ALA A 275 1.63 2.57 -13.73
N LYS A 276 0.84 1.90 -14.59
CA LYS A 276 -0.02 2.56 -15.59
C LYS A 276 -1.30 3.12 -15.00
N ILE A 277 -1.87 2.44 -13.99
CA ILE A 277 -3.10 2.84 -13.31
C ILE A 277 -2.80 4.01 -12.35
N ASP A 278 -1.73 3.90 -11.58
CA ASP A 278 -1.38 4.84 -10.52
C ASP A 278 0.11 5.25 -10.55
N PRO A 279 0.50 6.05 -11.56
CA PRO A 279 1.89 6.41 -11.77
C PRO A 279 2.49 7.32 -10.69
N ALA A 280 1.67 7.97 -9.86
CA ALA A 280 2.11 8.85 -8.79
C ALA A 280 1.87 8.27 -7.38
N SER A 281 1.65 6.97 -7.27
CA SER A 281 1.49 6.30 -5.99
C SER A 281 2.81 6.02 -5.30
N LEU A 282 2.90 6.47 -4.05
CA LEU A 282 4.03 6.14 -3.17
C LEU A 282 4.15 4.63 -2.94
N TRP A 283 3.03 3.96 -2.68
CA TRP A 283 3.02 2.51 -2.44
C TRP A 283 3.40 1.72 -3.68
N VAL A 284 2.91 2.11 -4.86
CA VAL A 284 3.32 1.47 -6.12
C VAL A 284 4.82 1.60 -6.33
N SER A 285 5.37 2.81 -6.11
CA SER A 285 6.81 3.04 -6.25
C SER A 285 7.62 2.24 -5.23
N ASN A 286 7.15 2.11 -3.99
CA ASN A 286 7.84 1.33 -2.97
C ASN A 286 7.77 -0.18 -3.23
N PHE A 287 6.60 -0.74 -3.53
CA PHE A 287 6.47 -2.16 -3.91
C PHE A 287 7.29 -2.49 -5.16
N ALA A 288 7.31 -1.58 -6.15
CA ALA A 288 8.12 -1.76 -7.34
C ALA A 288 9.62 -1.77 -7.01
N CYS A 289 10.10 -0.81 -6.21
CA CYS A 289 11.48 -0.74 -5.77
C CYS A 289 11.91 -2.05 -5.07
N GLU A 290 11.10 -2.56 -4.14
CA GLU A 290 11.40 -3.77 -3.40
C GLU A 290 11.39 -5.01 -4.29
N ILE A 291 10.37 -5.19 -5.14
CA ILE A 291 10.24 -6.36 -6.02
C ILE A 291 11.32 -6.36 -7.09
N TYR A 292 11.64 -5.20 -7.69
CA TYR A 292 12.75 -5.08 -8.65
C TYR A 292 14.08 -5.43 -7.98
N ARG A 293 14.32 -4.96 -6.74
CA ARG A 293 15.51 -5.31 -5.96
C ARG A 293 15.63 -6.82 -5.73
N TYR A 294 14.54 -7.48 -5.33
CA TYR A 294 14.54 -8.93 -5.14
C TYR A 294 14.86 -9.70 -6.42
N PHE A 295 14.48 -9.17 -7.57
CA PHE A 295 14.80 -9.77 -8.87
C PHE A 295 16.11 -9.28 -9.49
N GLY A 296 16.90 -8.50 -8.76
CA GLY A 296 18.19 -7.97 -9.25
C GLY A 296 18.08 -6.94 -10.36
N LEU A 297 16.91 -6.35 -10.56
CA LEU A 297 16.65 -5.26 -11.53
C LEU A 297 17.01 -3.93 -10.86
N ILE A 298 18.31 -3.68 -10.67
CA ILE A 298 18.81 -2.59 -9.82
C ILE A 298 18.46 -1.21 -10.40
N ASP A 299 18.56 -1.02 -11.71
CA ASP A 299 18.27 0.28 -12.35
C ASP A 299 16.77 0.63 -12.22
N GLU A 300 15.88 -0.34 -12.43
CA GLU A 300 14.45 -0.17 -12.25
C GLU A 300 14.08 0.06 -10.77
N ALA A 301 14.75 -0.64 -9.85
CA ALA A 301 14.58 -0.44 -8.42
C ALA A 301 15.01 0.97 -7.99
N MET A 302 16.15 1.45 -8.47
CA MET A 302 16.63 2.82 -8.22
C MET A 302 15.64 3.85 -8.73
N ALA A 303 15.20 3.73 -9.99
CA ALA A 303 14.23 4.64 -10.58
C ALA A 303 12.90 4.68 -9.80
N ALA A 304 12.42 3.53 -9.31
CA ALA A 304 11.21 3.44 -8.52
C ALA A 304 11.39 4.08 -7.12
N GLY A 305 12.51 3.83 -6.46
CA GLY A 305 12.83 4.42 -5.15
C GLY A 305 13.01 5.94 -5.21
N GLU A 306 13.74 6.45 -6.20
CA GLU A 306 13.93 7.88 -6.43
C GLU A 306 12.60 8.58 -6.73
N ARG A 307 11.73 7.93 -7.52
CA ARG A 307 10.39 8.44 -7.79
C ARG A 307 9.57 8.57 -6.50
N SER A 308 9.65 7.59 -5.59
CA SER A 308 8.97 7.67 -4.30
C SER A 308 9.41 8.88 -3.48
N LEU A 309 10.73 9.15 -3.40
CA LEU A 309 11.26 10.34 -2.71
C LEU A 309 10.88 11.66 -3.39
N GLN A 310 10.75 11.68 -4.73
CA GLN A 310 10.29 12.87 -5.46
C GLN A 310 8.81 13.16 -5.19
N LEU A 311 7.99 12.12 -5.02
CA LEU A 311 6.56 12.25 -4.72
C LEU A 311 6.35 12.77 -3.29
N ASP A 312 7.03 12.19 -2.31
CA ASP A 312 7.00 12.63 -0.91
C ASP A 312 8.34 12.32 -0.21
N PRO A 313 9.16 13.35 0.05
CA PRO A 313 10.43 13.21 0.77
C PRO A 313 10.31 12.80 2.24
N THR A 314 9.08 12.78 2.79
CA THR A 314 8.81 12.44 4.20
C THR A 314 8.18 11.06 4.37
N PHE A 315 7.96 10.34 3.28
CA PHE A 315 7.36 9.02 3.34
C PHE A 315 8.34 7.99 3.93
N VAL A 316 8.05 7.52 5.12
CA VAL A 316 8.96 6.74 5.98
C VAL A 316 9.49 5.41 5.40
N TYR A 317 8.90 4.94 4.30
CA TYR A 317 9.30 3.68 3.67
C TYR A 317 10.27 3.87 2.49
N SER A 318 10.44 5.10 1.96
CA SER A 318 11.24 5.35 0.75
C SER A 318 12.74 5.30 1.02
N GLU A 319 13.20 6.01 2.07
CA GLU A 319 14.61 6.07 2.41
C GLU A 319 15.22 4.69 2.71
N PRO A 320 14.58 3.78 3.52
CA PRO A 320 15.16 2.48 3.81
C PRO A 320 15.36 1.60 2.56
N LEU A 321 14.46 1.69 1.58
CA LEU A 321 14.57 0.91 0.34
C LEU A 321 15.72 1.41 -0.54
N LEU A 322 15.84 2.72 -0.75
CA LEU A 322 16.98 3.30 -1.47
C LEU A 322 18.31 3.08 -0.74
N ALA A 323 18.31 3.19 0.59
CA ALA A 323 19.49 2.90 1.39
C ALA A 323 19.95 1.45 1.22
N ALA A 324 19.00 0.49 1.12
CA ALA A 324 19.32 -0.90 0.84
C ALA A 324 19.98 -1.08 -0.53
N LEU A 325 19.49 -0.38 -1.56
CA LEU A 325 20.10 -0.40 -2.90
C LEU A 325 21.50 0.20 -2.89
N TYR A 326 21.71 1.38 -2.29
CA TYR A 326 23.05 1.95 -2.16
C TYR A 326 24.01 1.02 -1.41
N ARG A 327 23.55 0.35 -0.35
CA ARG A 327 24.33 -0.66 0.36
C ARG A 327 24.73 -1.83 -0.56
N GLU A 328 23.84 -2.32 -1.41
CA GLU A 328 24.11 -3.41 -2.36
C GLU A 328 25.10 -2.98 -3.44
N MET A 329 25.07 -1.71 -3.84
CA MET A 329 26.05 -1.09 -4.76
C MET A 329 27.40 -0.75 -4.09
N GLY A 330 27.59 -1.04 -2.79
CA GLY A 330 28.81 -0.69 -2.06
C GLY A 330 28.92 0.80 -1.66
N ARG A 331 27.89 1.60 -1.92
CA ARG A 331 27.81 3.02 -1.57
C ARG A 331 27.38 3.19 -0.10
N PHE A 332 28.22 2.74 0.82
CA PHE A 332 27.87 2.62 2.24
C PHE A 332 27.58 3.97 2.91
N ASP A 333 28.34 5.02 2.58
CA ASP A 333 28.13 6.35 3.18
C ASP A 333 26.77 6.94 2.77
N ASP A 334 26.35 6.77 1.52
CA ASP A 334 25.04 7.19 1.03
C ASP A 334 23.91 6.39 1.72
N ALA A 335 24.11 5.09 1.87
CA ALA A 335 23.16 4.24 2.58
C ALA A 335 22.99 4.67 4.05
N ILE A 336 24.10 4.94 4.76
CA ILE A 336 24.09 5.40 6.16
C ILE A 336 23.36 6.74 6.27
N ALA A 337 23.60 7.68 5.35
CA ALA A 337 22.95 8.97 5.35
C ALA A 337 21.41 8.85 5.23
N LEU A 338 20.92 8.00 4.32
CA LEU A 338 19.49 7.75 4.15
C LEU A 338 18.87 7.03 5.35
N TYR A 339 19.55 6.01 5.92
CA TYR A 339 19.04 5.35 7.13
C TYR A 339 18.95 6.31 8.33
N LYS A 340 19.90 7.22 8.50
CA LYS A 340 19.83 8.25 9.54
C LYS A 340 18.68 9.21 9.31
N LYS A 341 18.47 9.65 8.07
CA LYS A 341 17.32 10.50 7.71
C LYS A 341 15.99 9.77 8.02
N SER A 342 15.87 8.49 7.65
CA SER A 342 14.70 7.68 7.99
C SER A 342 14.50 7.55 9.50
N GLN A 343 15.58 7.42 10.29
CA GLN A 343 15.51 7.41 11.75
C GLN A 343 14.99 8.73 12.31
N ASP A 344 15.44 9.87 11.76
CA ASP A 344 15.00 11.21 12.19
C ASP A 344 13.50 11.41 11.93
N ILE A 345 12.97 10.87 10.82
CA ILE A 345 11.55 10.96 10.47
C ILE A 345 10.70 10.01 11.33
N SER A 346 11.13 8.76 11.50
CA SER A 346 10.32 7.70 12.11
C SER A 346 10.53 7.57 13.63
N GLY A 347 11.61 8.13 14.19
CA GLY A 347 12.05 7.90 15.56
C GLY A 347 12.57 6.48 15.82
N ARG A 348 12.72 5.63 14.79
CA ARG A 348 13.12 4.22 14.90
C ARG A 348 14.46 3.96 14.23
N VAL A 349 15.35 3.24 14.90
CA VAL A 349 16.61 2.83 14.29
C VAL A 349 16.35 1.74 13.24
N PRO A 350 16.72 1.95 11.95
CA PRO A 350 16.51 0.95 10.91
C PRO A 350 17.49 -0.23 11.04
N PHE A 351 17.00 -1.47 10.91
CA PHE A 351 17.87 -2.67 10.86
C PHE A 351 18.88 -2.61 9.71
N GLY A 352 18.51 -2.01 8.60
CA GLY A 352 19.40 -1.79 7.45
C GLY A 352 20.66 -1.02 7.79
N LEU A 353 20.65 -0.17 8.81
CA LEU A 353 21.85 0.51 9.31
C LEU A 353 22.83 -0.49 9.94
N ALA A 354 22.34 -1.41 10.79
CA ALA A 354 23.17 -2.49 11.37
C ALA A 354 23.77 -3.36 10.27
N ILE A 355 22.97 -3.74 9.27
CA ILE A 355 23.41 -4.52 8.12
C ILE A 355 24.52 -3.81 7.34
N THR A 356 24.40 -2.49 7.17
CA THR A 356 25.41 -1.68 6.45
C THR A 356 26.75 -1.71 7.21
N TYR A 357 26.73 -1.48 8.53
CA TYR A 357 27.93 -1.54 9.34
C TYR A 357 28.56 -2.96 9.36
N ALA A 358 27.73 -4.01 9.40
CA ALA A 358 28.21 -5.39 9.31
C ALA A 358 28.92 -5.66 7.97
N LYS A 359 28.37 -5.18 6.84
CA LYS A 359 29.00 -5.28 5.51
C LYS A 359 30.31 -4.50 5.40
N MET A 360 30.45 -3.41 6.14
CA MET A 360 31.70 -2.65 6.29
C MET A 360 32.72 -3.33 7.22
N ASN A 361 32.44 -4.55 7.69
CA ASN A 361 33.23 -5.30 8.70
C ASN A 361 33.33 -4.59 10.08
N ARG A 362 32.42 -3.65 10.39
CA ARG A 362 32.31 -2.93 11.67
C ARG A 362 31.36 -3.69 12.59
N ARG A 363 31.73 -4.90 12.98
CA ARG A 363 30.85 -5.89 13.62
C ARG A 363 30.30 -5.45 14.97
N GLU A 364 31.12 -4.82 15.82
CA GLU A 364 30.68 -4.38 17.15
C GLU A 364 29.65 -3.26 17.06
N GLU A 365 29.88 -2.30 16.18
CA GLU A 365 28.93 -1.22 15.93
C GLU A 365 27.62 -1.75 15.32
N ALA A 366 27.69 -2.73 14.44
CA ALA A 366 26.49 -3.39 13.92
C ALA A 366 25.66 -4.04 15.04
N ARG A 367 26.29 -4.69 16.03
CA ARG A 367 25.59 -5.27 17.20
C ARG A 367 24.96 -4.21 18.09
N GLU A 368 25.67 -3.10 18.35
CA GLU A 368 25.14 -1.98 19.12
C GLU A 368 23.91 -1.36 18.42
N ILE A 369 23.98 -1.17 17.10
CA ILE A 369 22.87 -0.65 16.30
C ILE A 369 21.71 -1.66 16.29
N LEU A 370 21.96 -2.96 16.17
CA LEU A 370 20.92 -3.97 16.26
C LEU A 370 20.18 -3.89 17.61
N LYS A 371 20.93 -3.79 18.71
CA LYS A 371 20.35 -3.61 20.06
C LYS A 371 19.48 -2.35 20.14
N ALA A 372 19.96 -1.23 19.59
CA ALA A 372 19.21 0.01 19.54
C ALA A 372 17.97 -0.12 18.65
N ALA A 373 18.06 -0.81 17.50
CA ALA A 373 16.94 -1.05 16.61
C ALA A 373 15.82 -1.85 17.30
N CYS A 374 16.16 -2.88 18.04
CA CYS A 374 15.21 -3.66 18.83
C CYS A 374 14.57 -2.80 19.94
N ALA A 375 15.34 -1.99 20.64
CA ALA A 375 14.86 -1.13 21.73
C ALA A 375 13.86 -0.05 21.26
N THR A 376 13.95 0.41 20.01
CA THR A 376 13.06 1.44 19.46
C THR A 376 11.74 0.88 18.89
N ARG A 377 11.55 -0.45 18.86
CA ARG A 377 10.36 -1.11 18.27
C ARG A 377 9.18 -1.30 19.22
N GLY A 378 9.35 -1.04 20.52
CA GLY A 378 8.27 -1.20 21.49
C GLY A 378 7.88 -2.67 21.70
N SER A 379 6.61 -3.03 21.39
CA SER A 379 6.06 -4.34 21.74
C SER A 379 6.43 -5.48 20.78
N TYR A 380 6.92 -5.16 19.59
CA TYR A 380 7.25 -6.18 18.57
C TYR A 380 8.49 -5.84 17.76
N THR A 381 9.35 -6.85 17.61
CA THR A 381 10.56 -6.81 16.76
C THR A 381 10.49 -7.94 15.75
N PRO A 382 10.44 -7.66 14.43
CA PRO A 382 10.37 -8.69 13.40
C PRO A 382 11.59 -9.62 13.43
N GLY A 383 11.36 -10.94 13.54
CA GLY A 383 12.44 -11.93 13.65
C GLY A 383 13.23 -12.11 12.36
N ASP A 384 12.61 -11.96 11.21
CA ASP A 384 13.26 -11.98 9.91
C ASP A 384 14.20 -10.79 9.70
N ALA A 385 13.84 -9.59 10.18
CA ALA A 385 14.72 -8.43 10.14
C ALA A 385 15.95 -8.57 11.04
N THR A 386 15.81 -9.15 12.23
CA THR A 386 16.94 -9.48 13.12
C THR A 386 17.78 -10.60 12.55
N ALA A 387 17.16 -11.64 11.99
CA ALA A 387 17.84 -12.74 11.31
C ALA A 387 18.74 -12.23 10.19
N HIS A 388 18.29 -11.29 9.39
CA HIS A 388 19.09 -10.69 8.32
C HIS A 388 20.38 -10.03 8.86
N VAL A 389 20.32 -9.30 9.98
CA VAL A 389 21.53 -8.75 10.61
C VAL A 389 22.50 -9.86 11.03
N HIS A 390 21.99 -10.92 11.69
CA HIS A 390 22.79 -12.07 12.11
C HIS A 390 23.43 -12.80 10.93
N VAL A 391 22.69 -12.97 9.81
CA VAL A 391 23.24 -13.55 8.58
C VAL A 391 24.48 -12.80 8.11
N VAL A 392 24.40 -11.46 8.02
CA VAL A 392 25.52 -10.63 7.54
C VAL A 392 26.68 -10.62 8.55
N LEU A 393 26.40 -10.78 9.83
CA LEU A 393 27.43 -10.98 10.87
C LEU A 393 28.05 -12.38 10.85
N GLY A 394 27.55 -13.31 10.03
CA GLY A 394 28.01 -14.72 10.01
C GLY A 394 27.55 -15.53 11.24
N GLU A 395 26.53 -15.06 11.94
CA GLU A 395 25.96 -15.66 13.14
C GLU A 395 24.75 -16.53 12.74
N ASN A 396 25.00 -17.60 11.95
CA ASN A 396 23.95 -18.39 11.30
C ASN A 396 23.04 -19.11 12.30
N GLU A 397 23.53 -19.51 13.47
CA GLU A 397 22.71 -20.14 14.52
C GLU A 397 21.67 -19.17 15.08
N GLU A 398 22.09 -17.94 15.33
CA GLU A 398 21.22 -16.83 15.76
C GLU A 398 20.20 -16.50 14.68
N ALA A 399 20.63 -16.40 13.42
CA ALA A 399 19.75 -16.15 12.28
C ALA A 399 18.64 -17.20 12.16
N ILE A 400 18.98 -18.49 12.27
CA ILE A 400 17.99 -19.58 12.22
C ILE A 400 17.02 -19.51 13.40
N ARG A 401 17.48 -19.19 14.61
CA ARG A 401 16.60 -19.01 15.77
C ARG A 401 15.61 -17.86 15.56
N GLU A 402 16.08 -16.75 15.03
CA GLU A 402 15.24 -15.60 14.73
C GLU A 402 14.22 -15.88 13.61
N LEU A 403 14.60 -16.63 12.56
CA LEU A 403 13.67 -17.08 11.54
C LEU A 403 12.61 -18.05 12.10
N GLN A 404 12.99 -18.95 13.03
CA GLN A 404 12.03 -19.79 13.72
C GLN A 404 11.06 -18.96 14.57
N ARG A 405 11.56 -17.93 15.27
CA ARG A 405 10.71 -16.98 16.01
C ARG A 405 9.77 -16.22 15.07
N ALA A 406 10.26 -15.75 13.91
CA ALA A 406 9.44 -15.09 12.91
C ALA A 406 8.30 -16.01 12.40
N TYR A 407 8.60 -17.31 12.22
CA TYR A 407 7.59 -18.30 11.86
C TYR A 407 6.52 -18.46 12.95
N ASP A 408 6.95 -18.63 14.21
CA ASP A 408 6.03 -18.84 15.34
C ASP A 408 5.17 -17.59 15.64
N GLU A 409 5.68 -16.40 15.31
CA GLU A 409 4.99 -15.10 15.45
C GLU A 409 4.21 -14.67 14.21
N HIS A 410 4.25 -15.46 13.13
CA HIS A 410 3.61 -15.17 11.85
C HIS A 410 4.03 -13.82 11.23
N SER A 411 5.35 -13.52 11.21
CA SER A 411 5.87 -12.31 10.58
C SER A 411 5.47 -12.22 9.10
N SER A 412 4.91 -11.09 8.67
CA SER A 412 4.35 -10.93 7.32
C SER A 412 5.42 -10.94 6.22
N SER A 413 6.62 -10.47 6.54
CA SER A 413 7.76 -10.41 5.63
C SER A 413 8.48 -11.76 5.44
N LEU A 414 8.15 -12.77 6.27
CA LEU A 414 8.80 -14.08 6.20
C LEU A 414 8.67 -14.76 4.83
N HIS A 415 7.61 -14.46 4.05
CA HIS A 415 7.44 -15.01 2.70
C HIS A 415 8.52 -14.57 1.70
N PHE A 416 9.21 -13.47 1.96
CA PHE A 416 10.23 -12.97 1.06
C PHE A 416 11.61 -13.59 1.30
N ILE A 417 11.82 -14.36 2.39
CA ILE A 417 13.14 -14.94 2.71
C ILE A 417 13.68 -15.85 1.60
N GLY A 418 12.80 -16.50 0.82
CA GLY A 418 13.18 -17.37 -0.29
C GLY A 418 13.83 -16.60 -1.44
N ILE A 419 13.32 -15.39 -1.75
CA ILE A 419 13.81 -14.56 -2.85
C ILE A 419 14.77 -13.46 -2.39
N ALA A 420 14.80 -13.10 -1.12
CA ALA A 420 15.65 -12.05 -0.60
C ALA A 420 17.14 -12.44 -0.73
N PRO A 421 17.97 -11.59 -1.38
CA PRO A 421 19.39 -11.89 -1.58
C PRO A 421 20.17 -12.00 -0.28
N GLU A 422 19.67 -11.39 0.77
CA GLU A 422 20.27 -11.40 2.09
C GLU A 422 20.41 -12.79 2.71
N PHE A 423 19.50 -13.72 2.38
CA PHE A 423 19.48 -15.08 2.90
C PHE A 423 20.15 -16.09 1.97
N GLU A 424 20.81 -15.66 0.90
CA GLU A 424 21.41 -16.55 -0.12
C GLU A 424 22.37 -17.57 0.53
N GLN A 425 23.21 -17.14 1.47
CA GLN A 425 24.16 -18.02 2.14
C GLN A 425 23.51 -19.10 3.04
N LEU A 426 22.23 -18.93 3.41
CA LEU A 426 21.49 -19.92 4.19
C LEU A 426 20.75 -20.96 3.32
N ARG A 427 20.68 -20.79 2.00
CA ARG A 427 19.91 -21.66 1.09
C ARG A 427 20.39 -23.12 1.10
N SER A 428 21.65 -23.39 1.51
CA SER A 428 22.17 -24.73 1.71
C SER A 428 21.93 -25.30 3.12
N ASP A 429 21.48 -24.50 4.09
CA ASP A 429 21.14 -24.96 5.44
C ASP A 429 19.76 -25.63 5.43
N ARG A 430 19.70 -26.90 5.82
CA ARG A 430 18.45 -27.67 5.86
C ARG A 430 17.39 -27.04 6.77
N ARG A 431 17.79 -26.34 7.82
CA ARG A 431 16.87 -25.67 8.76
C ARG A 431 16.21 -24.48 8.09
N PHE A 432 16.98 -23.69 7.33
CA PHE A 432 16.45 -22.60 6.51
C PHE A 432 15.46 -23.13 5.46
N VAL A 433 15.85 -24.17 4.71
CA VAL A 433 14.99 -24.83 3.74
C VAL A 433 13.69 -25.31 4.39
N SER A 434 13.77 -25.88 5.60
CA SER A 434 12.59 -26.31 6.37
C SER A 434 11.66 -25.14 6.71
N VAL A 435 12.18 -23.96 7.10
CA VAL A 435 11.35 -22.77 7.33
C VAL A 435 10.65 -22.34 6.04
N VAL A 436 11.38 -22.28 4.91
CA VAL A 436 10.82 -21.92 3.60
C VAL A 436 9.68 -22.87 3.19
N GLN A 437 9.85 -24.19 3.41
CA GLN A 437 8.81 -25.18 3.12
C GLN A 437 7.59 -25.06 4.05
N ARG A 438 7.81 -24.81 5.34
CA ARG A 438 6.73 -24.68 6.34
C ARG A 438 5.82 -23.48 6.10
N ILE A 439 6.32 -22.41 5.49
CA ILE A 439 5.52 -21.26 5.06
C ILE A 439 4.86 -21.45 3.68
N GLY A 440 4.88 -22.68 3.15
CA GLY A 440 4.21 -23.04 1.91
C GLY A 440 4.99 -22.74 0.63
N LEU A 441 6.24 -22.25 0.72
CA LEU A 441 7.06 -21.96 -0.45
C LEU A 441 7.76 -23.19 -1.00
N GLU A 442 8.02 -23.22 -2.31
CA GLU A 442 8.81 -24.23 -3.01
C GLU A 442 10.27 -23.73 -3.12
N PRO A 443 11.23 -24.28 -2.31
CA PRO A 443 12.60 -23.76 -2.25
C PRO A 443 13.27 -23.67 -3.62
N GLU A 444 13.17 -24.69 -4.45
CA GLU A 444 13.79 -24.72 -5.78
C GLU A 444 13.31 -23.57 -6.66
N LYS A 445 12.03 -23.28 -6.61
CA LYS A 445 11.38 -22.23 -7.41
C LYS A 445 11.78 -20.84 -6.93
N VAL A 446 11.63 -20.57 -5.62
CA VAL A 446 11.93 -19.23 -5.06
C VAL A 446 13.42 -18.90 -5.09
N PHE A 447 14.31 -19.90 -4.92
CA PHE A 447 15.74 -19.68 -5.02
C PHE A 447 16.20 -19.41 -6.47
N ALA A 448 15.56 -20.07 -7.46
CA ALA A 448 15.85 -19.84 -8.88
C ALA A 448 15.38 -18.47 -9.37
N ALA A 449 14.29 -17.93 -8.84
CA ALA A 449 13.74 -16.64 -9.25
C ALA A 449 14.72 -15.47 -9.04
N ASN A 450 15.62 -15.58 -8.05
CA ASN A 450 16.67 -14.60 -7.79
C ASN A 450 17.98 -14.86 -8.58
N ALA A 451 18.30 -16.12 -8.90
CA ALA A 451 19.58 -16.48 -9.55
C ALA A 451 19.82 -15.79 -10.90
N GLN A 452 18.76 -15.42 -11.62
CA GLN A 452 18.84 -14.66 -12.88
C GLN A 452 19.24 -13.19 -12.70
N GLY A 453 19.02 -12.61 -11.51
CA GLY A 453 19.41 -11.24 -11.17
C GLY A 453 20.89 -11.11 -10.75
N THR A 454 21.40 -12.09 -10.00
CA THR A 454 22.79 -12.09 -9.53
C THR A 454 23.81 -12.22 -10.64
N ALA A 455 23.51 -12.95 -11.70
CA ALA A 455 24.38 -13.06 -12.87
C ALA A 455 24.54 -11.72 -13.64
N ALA A 456 23.48 -10.93 -13.71
CA ALA A 456 23.51 -9.60 -14.34
C ALA A 456 24.27 -8.57 -13.46
N SER A 457 24.09 -8.61 -12.15
CA SER A 457 24.76 -7.71 -11.19
C SER A 457 26.27 -8.00 -11.08
N GLN A 458 26.68 -9.26 -11.16
CA GLN A 458 28.11 -9.65 -11.15
C GLN A 458 28.83 -9.23 -12.44
N ALA A 459 28.15 -9.21 -13.57
CA ALA A 459 28.70 -8.69 -14.83
C ALA A 459 28.95 -7.17 -14.79
N LEU A 460 28.11 -6.42 -14.09
CA LEU A 460 28.24 -4.96 -13.92
C LEU A 460 29.33 -4.58 -12.89
N SER A 461 29.60 -5.40 -11.90
CA SER A 461 30.67 -5.15 -10.92
C SER A 461 32.07 -5.56 -11.42
N ALA A 462 32.16 -6.23 -12.58
CA ALA A 462 33.43 -6.67 -13.21
C ALA A 462 33.88 -5.75 -14.34
N THR A 463 33.09 -4.72 -14.69
CA THR A 463 33.44 -3.63 -15.61
C THR A 463 33.70 -2.34 -14.87
#